data_a967c77b94377fa5496b588ad9921a27
#
_entry.id   a967c77b94377fa5496b588ad9921a27
#
_cell.length_a   1.000
_cell.length_b   1.000
_cell.length_c   1.000
_cell.angle_alpha   90.00
_cell.angle_beta   90.00
_cell.angle_gamma   90.00
#
_symmetry.space_group_name_H-M   'P 1'
#
loop_
_entity.id
_entity.type
_entity.pdbx_description
1 polymer ?
#
loop_
_entity_poly.entity_id
_entity_poly.type
_entity_poly.pdbx_seq_one_letter_code
_entity_poly.pdbx_strand_id
1 'polypeptide(L)'
;MFRRTCKSLVLLPALFLFAAAACAADTKTAAPEMSLQQAASGSWRSDANKARDVYRHPVETLQFFGIQPGMTVIELSPGGGWYTEILAPYLAAHGQLIEAAPPKAEKFNNKLKSNPAVFGHVAKVIPFAPPEQVNLGPAQSADMVLTFRNTHDWLINSPDTLAAVFKSAYDVLKPGGVLGIEEHRAKPFAEGQATAGALHRISEDYMIAQAIKAGFRLADVSEINANPNDPEDINVHRLPPDLSGPEEEHARMKAIGESDRMTLKFVKP
;
A
#
# COMPACT_ATOMS: atom_id res chain seq x y z
N MET A 1 -46.48 40.59 81.50
CA MET A 1 -45.23 41.24 81.20
C MET A 1 -44.25 40.15 80.78
N PHE A 2 -44.24 39.81 79.46
CA PHE A 2 -43.41 38.73 78.95
C PHE A 2 -42.44 39.33 77.95
N ARG A 3 -41.12 39.27 78.18
CA ARG A 3 -40.07 39.65 77.26
C ARG A 3 -39.76 38.45 76.39
N ARG A 4 -39.90 38.61 75.06
CA ARG A 4 -39.42 37.66 74.05
C ARG A 4 -38.02 38.06 73.67
N THR A 5 -37.08 37.12 73.89
CA THR A 5 -35.72 37.24 73.43
C THR A 5 -35.66 36.66 72.00
N CYS A 6 -35.21 37.52 71.06
CA CYS A 6 -34.94 37.16 69.67
C CYS A 6 -33.55 36.52 69.57
N LYS A 7 -33.40 35.25 69.08
CA LYS A 7 -32.12 34.65 68.79
C LYS A 7 -31.84 34.79 67.28
N SER A 8 -30.85 35.60 67.00
CA SER A 8 -30.38 35.77 65.65
C SER A 8 -29.62 34.50 65.20
N LEU A 9 -30.04 33.88 64.09
CA LEU A 9 -29.40 32.77 63.44
C LEU A 9 -28.40 33.33 62.41
N VAL A 10 -27.09 33.10 62.60
CA VAL A 10 -26.05 33.46 61.65
C VAL A 10 -25.89 32.30 60.67
N LEU A 11 -26.25 32.49 59.39
CA LEU A 11 -25.96 31.57 58.30
C LEU A 11 -24.53 31.88 57.77
N LEU A 12 -23.65 30.92 57.89
CA LEU A 12 -22.36 30.91 57.15
C LEU A 12 -22.59 30.42 55.72
N PRO A 13 -22.09 31.08 54.67
CA PRO A 13 -22.12 30.54 53.33
C PRO A 13 -20.99 29.49 53.16
N ALA A 14 -21.39 28.26 52.79
CA ALA A 14 -20.44 27.23 52.38
C ALA A 14 -19.94 27.53 50.96
N LEU A 15 -18.65 27.84 50.86
CA LEU A 15 -17.94 28.03 49.57
C LEU A 15 -17.67 26.64 49.00
N PHE A 16 -18.39 26.25 47.93
CA PHE A 16 -18.08 25.06 47.13
C PHE A 16 -16.98 25.44 46.13
N LEU A 17 -15.78 24.98 46.38
CA LEU A 17 -14.72 24.96 45.34
C LEU A 17 -15.05 23.86 44.34
N PHE A 18 -15.47 24.23 43.14
CA PHE A 18 -15.48 23.34 41.98
C PHE A 18 -14.04 23.22 41.46
N ALA A 19 -13.40 22.10 41.73
CA ALA A 19 -12.17 21.72 41.04
C ALA A 19 -12.54 21.31 39.60
N ALA A 20 -12.30 22.17 38.63
CA ALA A 20 -12.33 21.85 37.22
C ALA A 20 -11.16 20.92 36.91
N ALA A 21 -11.40 19.62 36.80
CA ALA A 21 -10.46 18.69 36.22
C ALA A 21 -10.33 19.03 34.71
N ALA A 22 -9.26 19.72 34.37
CA ALA A 22 -8.88 19.90 32.97
C ALA A 22 -8.48 18.52 32.43
N CYS A 23 -9.36 17.87 31.67
CA CYS A 23 -8.97 16.78 30.78
C CYS A 23 -7.99 17.36 29.76
N ALA A 24 -6.70 17.10 29.94
CA ALA A 24 -5.71 17.27 28.88
C ALA A 24 -6.05 16.27 27.78
N ALA A 25 -6.79 16.71 26.77
CA ALA A 25 -6.91 15.96 25.53
C ALA A 25 -5.50 15.95 24.93
N ASP A 26 -4.91 14.76 24.80
CA ASP A 26 -3.72 14.53 24.00
C ASP A 26 -4.06 14.98 22.56
N THR A 27 -3.78 16.22 22.25
CA THR A 27 -3.82 16.72 20.87
C THR A 27 -2.64 16.09 20.14
N LYS A 28 -2.88 14.89 19.58
CA LYS A 28 -1.97 14.29 18.62
C LYS A 28 -1.80 15.32 17.51
N THR A 29 -0.66 15.98 17.48
CA THR A 29 -0.35 16.97 16.44
C THR A 29 -0.52 16.29 15.10
N ALA A 30 -1.40 16.80 14.23
CA ALA A 30 -1.61 16.24 12.90
C ALA A 30 -0.27 16.24 12.16
N ALA A 31 0.02 15.14 11.44
CA ALA A 31 1.20 15.09 10.59
C ALA A 31 1.12 16.21 9.55
N PRO A 32 2.25 16.80 9.13
CA PRO A 32 2.25 17.81 8.07
C PRO A 32 1.77 17.17 6.76
N GLU A 33 0.96 17.91 6.01
CA GLU A 33 0.58 17.50 4.66
C GLU A 33 1.81 17.44 3.76
N MET A 34 1.93 16.36 2.99
CA MET A 34 3.09 16.09 2.14
C MET A 34 2.65 15.73 0.73
N SER A 35 3.27 16.33 -0.30
CA SER A 35 3.06 15.93 -1.68
C SER A 35 3.72 14.57 -1.99
N LEU A 36 3.27 13.89 -3.05
CA LEU A 36 3.93 12.66 -3.52
C LEU A 36 5.41 12.87 -3.84
N GLN A 37 5.75 14.03 -4.44
CA GLN A 37 7.13 14.38 -4.75
C GLN A 37 8.00 14.53 -3.49
N GLN A 38 7.48 15.17 -2.46
CA GLN A 38 8.16 15.29 -1.17
C GLN A 38 8.32 13.92 -0.51
N ALA A 39 7.29 13.08 -0.54
CA ALA A 39 7.34 11.73 0.00
C ALA A 39 8.38 10.86 -0.75
N ALA A 40 8.41 10.93 -2.09
CA ALA A 40 9.37 10.19 -2.91
C ALA A 40 10.82 10.67 -2.71
N SER A 41 11.05 11.96 -2.46
CA SER A 41 12.40 12.52 -2.21
C SER A 41 12.85 12.45 -0.75
N GLY A 42 12.01 11.94 0.16
CA GLY A 42 12.25 11.94 1.59
C GLY A 42 13.58 11.33 2.02
N SER A 43 14.22 11.91 3.06
CA SER A 43 15.52 11.45 3.56
C SER A 43 15.48 10.09 4.26
N TRP A 44 14.29 9.61 4.62
CA TRP A 44 14.07 8.28 5.18
C TRP A 44 14.15 7.14 4.16
N ARG A 45 14.11 7.46 2.85
CA ARG A 45 14.35 6.51 1.76
C ARG A 45 15.85 6.37 1.53
N SER A 46 16.33 5.13 1.45
CA SER A 46 17.74 4.87 1.14
C SER A 46 18.10 5.30 -0.28
N ASP A 47 19.38 5.63 -0.49
CA ASP A 47 19.87 5.97 -1.84
C ASP A 47 19.68 4.80 -2.82
N ALA A 48 19.83 3.55 -2.34
CA ALA A 48 19.56 2.35 -3.14
C ALA A 48 18.08 2.26 -3.58
N ASN A 49 17.12 2.67 -2.74
CA ASN A 49 15.71 2.71 -3.11
C ASN A 49 15.41 3.85 -4.10
N LYS A 50 16.00 5.03 -3.87
CA LYS A 50 15.84 6.19 -4.76
C LYS A 50 16.46 5.96 -6.13
N ALA A 51 17.61 5.28 -6.21
CA ALA A 51 18.24 4.92 -7.48
C ALA A 51 17.35 4.07 -8.40
N ARG A 52 16.34 3.41 -7.85
CA ARG A 52 15.37 2.62 -8.60
C ARG A 52 14.17 3.43 -9.12
N ASP A 53 14.02 4.68 -8.70
CA ASP A 53 12.89 5.54 -9.11
C ASP A 53 12.88 5.77 -10.63
N VAL A 54 14.06 5.77 -11.28
CA VAL A 54 14.19 5.89 -12.74
C VAL A 54 13.58 4.71 -13.53
N TYR A 55 13.35 3.58 -12.87
CA TYR A 55 12.69 2.41 -13.44
C TYR A 55 11.25 2.21 -12.94
N ARG A 56 10.89 2.85 -11.85
CA ARG A 56 9.63 2.59 -11.12
C ARG A 56 8.67 3.77 -11.10
N HIS A 57 9.14 4.95 -11.50
CA HIS A 57 8.35 6.17 -11.66
C HIS A 57 7.27 6.33 -10.58
N PRO A 58 7.64 6.29 -9.26
CA PRO A 58 6.65 6.10 -8.18
C PRO A 58 5.62 7.22 -8.10
N VAL A 59 6.03 8.44 -8.38
CA VAL A 59 5.13 9.60 -8.34
C VAL A 59 4.10 9.51 -9.45
N GLU A 60 4.56 9.27 -10.67
CA GLU A 60 3.74 9.16 -11.87
C GLU A 60 2.79 7.95 -11.78
N THR A 61 3.30 6.82 -11.27
CA THR A 61 2.51 5.60 -11.06
C THR A 61 1.37 5.82 -10.06
N LEU A 62 1.65 6.45 -8.91
CA LEU A 62 0.64 6.74 -7.91
C LEU A 62 -0.36 7.80 -8.39
N GLN A 63 0.11 8.80 -9.16
CA GLN A 63 -0.77 9.78 -9.81
C GLN A 63 -1.68 9.14 -10.85
N PHE A 64 -1.16 8.23 -11.66
CA PHE A 64 -1.95 7.45 -12.62
C PHE A 64 -3.06 6.65 -11.94
N PHE A 65 -2.79 6.01 -10.81
CA PHE A 65 -3.82 5.33 -10.02
C PHE A 65 -4.84 6.32 -9.43
N GLY A 66 -4.48 7.58 -9.27
CA GLY A 66 -5.37 8.64 -8.77
C GLY A 66 -5.42 8.72 -7.25
N ILE A 67 -4.32 8.36 -6.56
CA ILE A 67 -4.24 8.46 -5.11
C ILE A 67 -4.47 9.90 -4.62
N GLN A 68 -5.20 10.03 -3.50
CA GLN A 68 -5.45 11.32 -2.84
C GLN A 68 -5.10 11.25 -1.36
N PRO A 69 -4.68 12.37 -0.72
CA PRO A 69 -4.22 12.38 0.68
C PRO A 69 -5.24 11.85 1.70
N GLY A 70 -6.55 12.00 1.42
CA GLY A 70 -7.63 11.60 2.33
C GLY A 70 -8.11 10.15 2.18
N MET A 71 -7.50 9.37 1.30
CA MET A 71 -7.95 8.00 1.00
C MET A 71 -7.57 7.00 2.09
N THR A 72 -8.39 5.96 2.22
CA THR A 72 -8.02 4.69 2.84
C THR A 72 -7.41 3.78 1.77
N VAL A 73 -6.12 3.54 1.87
CA VAL A 73 -5.34 2.74 0.91
C VAL A 73 -4.88 1.45 1.56
N ILE A 74 -4.97 0.34 0.84
CA ILE A 74 -4.42 -0.95 1.24
C ILE A 74 -3.28 -1.30 0.27
N GLU A 75 -2.05 -1.45 0.77
CA GLU A 75 -0.92 -2.00 0.02
C GLU A 75 -0.85 -3.51 0.26
N LEU A 76 -0.88 -4.30 -0.80
CA LEU A 76 -0.78 -5.77 -0.72
C LEU A 76 0.68 -6.21 -0.83
N SER A 77 1.11 -7.09 0.08
CA SER A 77 2.45 -7.69 0.09
C SER A 77 3.57 -6.65 -0.07
N PRO A 78 3.73 -5.70 0.86
CA PRO A 78 4.66 -4.56 0.73
C PRO A 78 6.14 -4.98 0.64
N GLY A 79 6.46 -6.25 0.83
CA GLY A 79 7.82 -6.78 0.78
C GLY A 79 8.74 -6.12 1.81
N GLY A 80 9.75 -5.38 1.35
CA GLY A 80 10.61 -4.58 2.21
C GLY A 80 10.11 -3.16 2.48
N GLY A 81 8.89 -2.81 2.05
CA GLY A 81 8.27 -1.50 2.26
C GLY A 81 8.77 -0.41 1.31
N TRP A 82 9.03 -0.74 0.04
CA TRP A 82 9.55 0.24 -0.92
C TRP A 82 8.51 1.33 -1.24
N TYR A 83 7.25 0.95 -1.53
CA TYR A 83 6.15 1.91 -1.72
C TYR A 83 5.63 2.44 -0.38
N THR A 84 5.66 1.65 0.70
CA THR A 84 5.33 2.10 2.06
C THR A 84 6.15 3.35 2.47
N GLU A 85 7.42 3.47 2.03
CA GLU A 85 8.27 4.66 2.27
C GLU A 85 7.67 5.95 1.69
N ILE A 86 6.79 5.84 0.69
CA ILE A 86 6.13 6.96 0.02
C ILE A 86 4.70 7.11 0.53
N LEU A 87 3.97 6.00 0.60
CA LEU A 87 2.55 5.99 0.97
C LEU A 87 2.32 6.40 2.42
N ALA A 88 3.16 5.93 3.37
CA ALA A 88 2.98 6.23 4.78
C ALA A 88 3.04 7.73 5.09
N PRO A 89 4.07 8.48 4.69
CA PRO A 89 4.12 9.92 4.93
C PRO A 89 3.12 10.72 4.08
N TYR A 90 2.79 10.27 2.87
CA TYR A 90 1.82 10.94 2.02
C TYR A 90 0.41 10.92 2.60
N LEU A 91 -0.02 9.78 3.16
CA LEU A 91 -1.35 9.60 3.74
C LEU A 91 -1.44 10.06 5.21
N ALA A 92 -0.32 10.38 5.84
CA ALA A 92 -0.22 10.61 7.29
C ALA A 92 -1.15 11.70 7.83
N ALA A 93 -1.40 12.76 7.06
CA ALA A 93 -2.15 13.91 7.53
C ALA A 93 -3.67 13.68 7.52
N HIS A 94 -4.20 13.03 6.51
CA HIS A 94 -5.64 12.98 6.25
C HIS A 94 -6.16 11.60 5.86
N GLY A 95 -5.29 10.67 5.46
CA GLY A 95 -5.64 9.35 4.97
C GLY A 95 -5.34 8.23 5.96
N GLN A 96 -5.45 7.01 5.47
CA GLN A 96 -5.09 5.80 6.20
C GLN A 96 -4.34 4.84 5.28
N LEU A 97 -3.17 4.38 5.71
CA LEU A 97 -2.46 3.29 5.06
C LEU A 97 -2.66 2.00 5.87
N ILE A 98 -3.16 0.97 5.21
CA ILE A 98 -3.28 -0.38 5.75
C ILE A 98 -2.30 -1.26 4.97
N GLU A 99 -1.42 -1.94 5.69
CA GLU A 99 -0.44 -2.85 5.10
C GLU A 99 -0.93 -4.29 5.23
N ALA A 100 -1.18 -4.95 4.11
CA ALA A 100 -1.54 -6.36 4.07
C ALA A 100 -0.27 -7.19 3.86
N ALA A 101 0.31 -7.70 4.95
CA ALA A 101 1.62 -8.35 4.94
C ALA A 101 1.59 -9.77 5.52
N PRO A 102 2.52 -10.66 5.13
CA PRO A 102 2.64 -11.98 5.75
C PRO A 102 2.83 -11.88 7.26
N PRO A 103 2.26 -12.80 8.07
CA PRO A 103 2.34 -12.74 9.53
C PRO A 103 3.77 -12.70 10.10
N LYS A 104 4.75 -13.23 9.37
CA LYS A 104 6.18 -13.28 9.75
C LYS A 104 7.06 -12.39 8.87
N ALA A 105 6.56 -11.25 8.44
CA ALA A 105 7.31 -10.28 7.62
C ALA A 105 8.34 -9.49 8.46
N GLU A 106 9.39 -10.15 8.98
CA GLU A 106 10.37 -9.55 9.89
C GLU A 106 11.05 -8.31 9.30
N LYS A 107 11.49 -8.40 8.04
CA LYS A 107 12.14 -7.29 7.34
C LYS A 107 11.21 -6.06 7.28
N PHE A 108 9.94 -6.26 6.95
CA PHE A 108 8.93 -5.22 6.91
C PHE A 108 8.62 -4.65 8.30
N ASN A 109 8.42 -5.53 9.29
CA ASN A 109 8.18 -5.11 10.67
C ASN A 109 9.35 -4.30 11.25
N ASN A 110 10.60 -4.66 10.91
CA ASN A 110 11.78 -3.88 11.30
C ASN A 110 11.82 -2.52 10.58
N LYS A 111 11.42 -2.45 9.31
CA LYS A 111 11.25 -1.19 8.58
C LYS A 111 10.28 -0.27 9.32
N LEU A 112 9.10 -0.73 9.68
CA LEU A 112 8.10 0.08 10.38
C LEU A 112 8.62 0.64 11.72
N LYS A 113 9.44 -0.13 12.42
CA LYS A 113 10.06 0.29 13.69
C LYS A 113 11.26 1.23 13.51
N SER A 114 11.89 1.24 12.35
CA SER A 114 13.15 1.97 12.12
C SER A 114 12.99 3.50 12.15
N ASN A 115 11.81 4.01 11.82
CA ASN A 115 11.52 5.45 11.85
C ASN A 115 10.04 5.70 12.22
N PRO A 116 9.71 5.75 13.52
CA PRO A 116 8.35 5.98 13.98
C PRO A 116 7.73 7.30 13.54
N ALA A 117 8.54 8.32 13.27
CA ALA A 117 8.06 9.61 12.78
C ALA A 117 7.46 9.51 11.35
N VAL A 118 7.94 8.58 10.55
CA VAL A 118 7.46 8.32 9.18
C VAL A 118 6.44 7.18 9.15
N PHE A 119 6.79 6.04 9.75
CA PHE A 119 6.01 4.81 9.64
C PHE A 119 4.97 4.61 10.76
N GLY A 120 5.05 5.41 11.83
CA GLY A 120 4.05 5.38 12.92
C GLY A 120 2.65 5.83 12.49
N HIS A 121 2.50 6.33 11.27
CA HIS A 121 1.22 6.69 10.66
C HIS A 121 0.57 5.56 9.86
N VAL A 122 1.23 4.41 9.70
CA VAL A 122 0.57 3.20 9.19
C VAL A 122 -0.56 2.84 10.14
N ALA A 123 -1.79 2.88 9.64
CA ALA A 123 -2.99 2.74 10.47
C ALA A 123 -3.06 1.35 11.11
N LYS A 124 -2.72 0.32 10.35
CA LYS A 124 -2.57 -1.06 10.83
C LYS A 124 -1.83 -1.94 9.82
N VAL A 125 -1.30 -3.06 10.32
CA VAL A 125 -0.83 -4.19 9.52
C VAL A 125 -1.83 -5.33 9.72
N ILE A 126 -2.34 -5.87 8.62
CA ILE A 126 -3.26 -7.02 8.64
C ILE A 126 -2.55 -8.26 8.09
N PRO A 127 -2.87 -9.47 8.59
CA PRO A 127 -2.29 -10.70 8.08
C PRO A 127 -2.80 -10.96 6.65
N PHE A 128 -1.85 -11.14 5.72
CA PHE A 128 -2.13 -11.44 4.32
C PHE A 128 -1.10 -12.45 3.81
N ALA A 129 -1.55 -13.67 3.55
CA ALA A 129 -0.74 -14.80 3.10
C ALA A 129 -1.59 -15.74 2.24
N PRO A 130 -1.86 -15.38 0.97
CA PRO A 130 -2.61 -16.22 0.05
C PRO A 130 -1.96 -17.61 -0.14
N PRO A 131 -2.75 -18.69 -0.26
CA PRO A 131 -4.23 -18.71 -0.36
C PRO A 131 -4.99 -18.67 0.98
N GLU A 132 -4.33 -18.90 2.14
CA GLU A 132 -5.00 -19.14 3.42
C GLU A 132 -5.57 -17.87 4.05
N GLN A 133 -4.90 -16.73 3.84
CA GLN A 133 -5.23 -15.46 4.48
C GLN A 133 -5.35 -14.36 3.42
N VAL A 134 -6.54 -14.17 2.89
CA VAL A 134 -6.82 -13.17 1.83
C VAL A 134 -7.79 -12.07 2.27
N ASN A 135 -8.32 -12.12 3.52
CA ASN A 135 -9.28 -11.14 4.00
C ASN A 135 -8.61 -9.77 4.23
N LEU A 136 -9.06 -8.75 3.50
CA LEU A 136 -8.53 -7.39 3.56
C LEU A 136 -9.31 -6.47 4.52
N GLY A 137 -10.42 -6.93 5.09
CA GLY A 137 -11.22 -6.18 6.05
C GLY A 137 -12.70 -6.08 5.69
N PRO A 138 -13.43 -5.16 6.32
CA PRO A 138 -14.86 -4.97 6.07
C PRO A 138 -15.13 -4.59 4.60
N ALA A 139 -16.25 -5.06 4.07
CA ALA A 139 -16.67 -4.67 2.72
C ALA A 139 -16.82 -3.15 2.59
N GLN A 140 -16.45 -2.62 1.43
CA GLN A 140 -16.59 -1.20 1.09
C GLN A 140 -15.92 -0.24 2.08
N SER A 141 -14.78 -0.62 2.64
CA SER A 141 -14.03 0.19 3.63
C SER A 141 -12.79 0.89 3.06
N ALA A 142 -12.32 0.52 1.87
CA ALA A 142 -11.15 1.10 1.24
C ALA A 142 -11.51 1.90 -0.04
N ASP A 143 -10.76 2.96 -0.28
CA ASP A 143 -10.86 3.75 -1.51
C ASP A 143 -9.94 3.20 -2.61
N MET A 144 -8.81 2.61 -2.20
CA MET A 144 -7.81 2.08 -3.12
C MET A 144 -7.13 0.83 -2.57
N VAL A 145 -6.88 -0.15 -3.44
CA VAL A 145 -6.02 -1.31 -3.19
C VAL A 145 -4.89 -1.26 -4.21
N LEU A 146 -3.65 -1.40 -3.74
CA LEU A 146 -2.44 -1.35 -4.56
C LEU A 146 -1.64 -2.63 -4.44
N THR A 147 -1.09 -3.09 -5.55
CA THR A 147 -0.13 -4.19 -5.57
C THR A 147 0.97 -3.94 -6.58
N PHE A 148 2.20 -4.27 -6.20
CA PHE A 148 3.39 -3.99 -6.98
C PHE A 148 4.25 -5.24 -7.11
N ARG A 149 4.17 -5.94 -8.25
CA ARG A 149 4.97 -7.14 -8.60
C ARG A 149 4.78 -8.31 -7.63
N ASN A 150 3.52 -8.63 -7.34
CA ASN A 150 3.16 -9.74 -6.45
C ASN A 150 2.15 -10.71 -7.10
N THR A 151 1.46 -10.28 -8.16
CA THR A 151 0.35 -11.06 -8.71
C THR A 151 0.85 -12.36 -9.34
N HIS A 152 2.07 -12.38 -9.88
CA HIS A 152 2.70 -13.61 -10.40
C HIS A 152 2.91 -14.64 -9.28
N ASP A 153 3.30 -14.26 -8.06
CA ASP A 153 3.48 -15.17 -6.93
C ASP A 153 2.17 -15.86 -6.54
N TRP A 154 1.05 -15.11 -6.56
CA TRP A 154 -0.26 -15.68 -6.28
C TRP A 154 -0.71 -16.62 -7.41
N LEU A 155 -0.41 -16.29 -8.65
CA LEU A 155 -0.71 -17.12 -9.81
C LEU A 155 0.15 -18.39 -9.85
N ILE A 156 1.42 -18.33 -9.41
CA ILE A 156 2.29 -19.51 -9.25
C ILE A 156 1.64 -20.53 -8.32
N ASN A 157 1.04 -20.09 -7.22
CA ASN A 157 0.32 -20.97 -6.32
C ASN A 157 -0.87 -21.65 -7.04
N SER A 158 -1.76 -20.86 -7.60
CA SER A 158 -2.84 -21.34 -8.49
C SER A 158 -3.64 -20.17 -9.07
N PRO A 159 -4.35 -20.36 -10.21
CA PRO A 159 -5.32 -19.38 -10.69
C PRO A 159 -6.40 -19.03 -9.67
N ASP A 160 -6.82 -19.98 -8.83
CA ASP A 160 -7.82 -19.77 -7.79
C ASP A 160 -7.28 -18.86 -6.66
N THR A 161 -5.98 -18.94 -6.35
CA THR A 161 -5.34 -18.03 -5.39
C THR A 161 -5.40 -16.59 -5.89
N LEU A 162 -5.02 -16.34 -7.14
CA LEU A 162 -5.11 -15.00 -7.75
C LEU A 162 -6.56 -14.50 -7.77
N ALA A 163 -7.52 -15.38 -8.15
CA ALA A 163 -8.94 -15.04 -8.16
C ALA A 163 -9.47 -14.68 -6.76
N ALA A 164 -9.05 -15.41 -5.72
CA ALA A 164 -9.43 -15.13 -4.33
C ALA A 164 -8.89 -13.77 -3.84
N VAL A 165 -7.66 -13.42 -4.21
CA VAL A 165 -7.08 -12.10 -3.90
C VAL A 165 -7.86 -10.98 -4.61
N PHE A 166 -8.15 -11.13 -5.90
CA PHE A 166 -8.92 -10.13 -6.64
C PHE A 166 -10.34 -9.97 -6.11
N LYS A 167 -10.98 -11.10 -5.73
CA LYS A 167 -12.30 -11.03 -5.08
C LYS A 167 -12.23 -10.27 -3.75
N SER A 168 -11.23 -10.52 -2.92
CA SER A 168 -11.07 -9.82 -1.65
C SER A 168 -10.79 -8.32 -1.86
N ALA A 169 -9.99 -7.96 -2.86
CA ALA A 169 -9.78 -6.57 -3.26
C ALA A 169 -11.10 -5.92 -3.73
N TYR A 170 -11.90 -6.66 -4.52
CA TYR A 170 -13.21 -6.18 -4.95
C TYR A 170 -14.15 -5.96 -3.77
N ASP A 171 -14.23 -6.90 -2.85
CA ASP A 171 -15.14 -6.82 -1.71
C ASP A 171 -14.82 -5.64 -0.78
N VAL A 172 -13.52 -5.41 -0.48
CA VAL A 172 -13.09 -4.34 0.43
C VAL A 172 -13.22 -2.94 -0.17
N LEU A 173 -13.13 -2.80 -1.51
CA LEU A 173 -13.25 -1.52 -2.18
C LEU A 173 -14.68 -0.98 -2.14
N LYS A 174 -14.81 0.33 -1.94
CA LYS A 174 -16.06 1.08 -2.14
C LYS A 174 -16.47 1.06 -3.62
N PRO A 175 -17.76 1.26 -3.97
CA PRO A 175 -18.13 1.61 -5.34
C PRO A 175 -17.32 2.81 -5.83
N GLY A 176 -16.78 2.75 -7.05
CA GLY A 176 -15.84 3.72 -7.58
C GLY A 176 -14.39 3.57 -7.08
N GLY A 177 -14.14 2.68 -6.13
CA GLY A 177 -12.79 2.42 -5.61
C GLY A 177 -11.86 1.78 -6.66
N VAL A 178 -10.56 2.00 -6.49
CA VAL A 178 -9.52 1.66 -7.47
C VAL A 178 -8.71 0.46 -7.03
N LEU A 179 -8.50 -0.50 -7.93
CA LEU A 179 -7.44 -1.50 -7.86
C LEU A 179 -6.32 -1.06 -8.82
N GLY A 180 -5.15 -0.70 -8.26
CA GLY A 180 -3.94 -0.37 -9.02
C GLY A 180 -2.97 -1.54 -9.02
N ILE A 181 -2.55 -1.96 -10.21
CA ILE A 181 -1.62 -3.09 -10.41
C ILE A 181 -0.42 -2.61 -11.21
N GLU A 182 0.78 -2.80 -10.67
CA GLU A 182 2.04 -2.80 -11.41
C GLU A 182 2.61 -4.22 -11.38
N GLU A 183 2.85 -4.84 -12.53
CA GLU A 183 3.31 -6.22 -12.59
C GLU A 183 4.29 -6.46 -13.74
N HIS A 184 5.22 -7.40 -13.56
CA HIS A 184 6.16 -7.86 -14.59
C HIS A 184 5.41 -8.40 -15.80
N ARG A 185 5.58 -7.75 -16.96
CA ARG A 185 4.87 -8.09 -18.18
C ARG A 185 5.55 -9.26 -18.89
N ALA A 186 4.75 -10.21 -19.32
CA ALA A 186 5.13 -11.25 -20.28
C ALA A 186 4.61 -10.90 -21.67
N LYS A 187 5.13 -11.61 -22.68
CA LYS A 187 4.63 -11.49 -24.05
C LYS A 187 3.12 -11.72 -24.11
N PRO A 188 2.41 -11.06 -25.04
CA PRO A 188 0.96 -11.24 -25.21
C PRO A 188 0.60 -12.71 -25.39
N PHE A 189 -0.52 -13.10 -24.80
CA PHE A 189 -1.07 -14.47 -24.85
C PHE A 189 -0.16 -15.56 -24.27
N ALA A 190 0.84 -15.20 -23.46
CA ALA A 190 1.64 -16.16 -22.73
C ALA A 190 0.75 -16.96 -21.76
N GLU A 191 1.03 -18.28 -21.64
CA GLU A 191 0.27 -19.17 -20.76
C GLU A 191 0.44 -18.75 -19.28
N GLY A 192 -0.67 -18.36 -18.62
CA GLY A 192 -0.67 -17.67 -17.35
C GLY A 192 0.21 -18.30 -16.26
N GLN A 193 -0.22 -19.44 -15.68
CA GLN A 193 0.51 -20.03 -14.53
C GLN A 193 1.89 -20.58 -14.92
N ALA A 194 2.03 -21.19 -16.09
CA ALA A 194 3.33 -21.73 -16.53
C ALA A 194 4.35 -20.60 -16.73
N THR A 195 3.94 -19.50 -17.33
CA THR A 195 4.81 -18.31 -17.52
C THR A 195 5.15 -17.65 -16.19
N ALA A 196 4.18 -17.51 -15.28
CA ALA A 196 4.43 -17.00 -13.93
C ALA A 196 5.47 -17.87 -13.20
N GLY A 197 5.34 -19.20 -13.25
CA GLY A 197 6.28 -20.12 -12.61
C GLY A 197 7.67 -20.11 -13.20
N ALA A 198 7.81 -19.94 -14.52
CA ALA A 198 9.10 -19.95 -15.20
C ALA A 198 9.82 -18.62 -15.17
N LEU A 199 9.09 -17.52 -15.37
CA LEU A 199 9.64 -16.19 -15.64
C LEU A 199 9.30 -15.15 -14.57
N HIS A 200 8.38 -15.44 -13.64
CA HIS A 200 7.81 -14.47 -12.70
C HIS A 200 7.14 -13.29 -13.43
N ARG A 201 6.41 -13.59 -14.52
CA ARG A 201 5.73 -12.62 -15.38
C ARG A 201 4.31 -13.06 -15.69
N ILE A 202 3.45 -12.10 -15.97
CA ILE A 202 2.08 -12.33 -16.44
C ILE A 202 1.85 -11.50 -17.69
N SER A 203 1.13 -12.06 -18.69
CA SER A 203 0.72 -11.26 -19.84
C SER A 203 -0.40 -10.29 -19.47
N GLU A 204 -0.40 -9.13 -20.09
CA GLU A 204 -1.35 -8.05 -19.78
C GLU A 204 -2.80 -8.47 -20.05
N ASP A 205 -3.05 -9.17 -21.17
CA ASP A 205 -4.36 -9.70 -21.52
C ASP A 205 -4.89 -10.70 -20.48
N TYR A 206 -4.02 -11.57 -19.94
CA TYR A 206 -4.40 -12.49 -18.87
C TYR A 206 -4.77 -11.73 -17.59
N MET A 207 -3.95 -10.74 -17.18
CA MET A 207 -4.20 -9.92 -15.99
C MET A 207 -5.55 -9.20 -16.10
N ILE A 208 -5.80 -8.55 -17.24
CA ILE A 208 -7.06 -7.84 -17.50
C ILE A 208 -8.25 -8.81 -17.42
N ALA A 209 -8.15 -9.99 -18.04
CA ALA A 209 -9.22 -11.00 -18.02
C ALA A 209 -9.54 -11.46 -16.59
N GLN A 210 -8.52 -11.70 -15.74
CA GLN A 210 -8.74 -12.12 -14.35
C GLN A 210 -9.39 -11.02 -13.50
N ALA A 211 -8.98 -9.76 -13.66
CA ALA A 211 -9.59 -8.63 -12.95
C ALA A 211 -11.06 -8.42 -13.38
N ILE A 212 -11.36 -8.51 -14.68
CA ILE A 212 -12.74 -8.43 -15.19
C ILE A 212 -13.60 -9.59 -14.64
N LYS A 213 -13.06 -10.81 -14.61
CA LYS A 213 -13.75 -11.97 -14.02
C LYS A 213 -14.08 -11.77 -12.54
N ALA A 214 -13.26 -11.04 -11.80
CA ALA A 214 -13.52 -10.67 -10.40
C ALA A 214 -14.56 -9.55 -10.22
N GLY A 215 -15.03 -8.92 -11.32
CA GLY A 215 -16.07 -7.88 -11.34
C GLY A 215 -15.54 -6.47 -11.58
N PHE A 216 -14.25 -6.29 -11.74
CA PHE A 216 -13.66 -4.97 -12.04
C PHE A 216 -13.93 -4.56 -13.50
N ARG A 217 -13.90 -3.24 -13.74
CA ARG A 217 -13.83 -2.65 -15.06
C ARG A 217 -12.44 -2.06 -15.27
N LEU A 218 -11.78 -2.38 -16.38
CA LEU A 218 -10.55 -1.70 -16.78
C LEU A 218 -10.87 -0.21 -17.02
N ALA A 219 -10.20 0.65 -16.29
CA ALA A 219 -10.37 2.09 -16.40
C ALA A 219 -9.30 2.72 -17.30
N ASP A 220 -8.04 2.29 -17.15
CA ASP A 220 -6.93 2.85 -17.91
C ASP A 220 -5.71 1.89 -17.89
N VAL A 221 -4.79 2.08 -18.84
CA VAL A 221 -3.52 1.36 -19.00
C VAL A 221 -2.42 2.39 -19.21
N SER A 222 -1.24 2.16 -18.64
CA SER A 222 -0.11 3.07 -18.79
C SER A 222 1.20 2.33 -19.04
N GLU A 223 2.01 2.91 -19.91
CA GLU A 223 3.37 2.47 -20.22
C GLU A 223 4.44 3.17 -19.35
N ILE A 224 4.03 3.82 -18.25
CA ILE A 224 4.95 4.55 -17.34
C ILE A 224 6.11 3.67 -16.88
N ASN A 225 5.85 2.38 -16.61
CA ASN A 225 6.84 1.42 -16.11
C ASN A 225 7.32 0.44 -17.20
N ALA A 226 7.07 0.74 -18.46
CA ALA A 226 7.55 -0.07 -19.57
C ALA A 226 9.07 0.04 -19.74
N ASN A 227 9.71 -1.08 -20.11
CA ASN A 227 11.11 -1.13 -20.49
C ASN A 227 11.28 -1.80 -21.86
N PRO A 228 11.41 -1.04 -22.95
CA PRO A 228 11.51 -1.61 -24.29
C PRO A 228 12.81 -2.40 -24.53
N ASN A 229 13.79 -2.34 -23.61
CA ASN A 229 15.00 -3.14 -23.70
C ASN A 229 14.83 -4.55 -23.13
N ASP A 230 13.77 -4.80 -22.37
CA ASP A 230 13.49 -6.11 -21.81
C ASP A 230 12.73 -6.97 -22.85
N PRO A 231 13.28 -8.12 -23.26
CA PRO A 231 12.65 -8.98 -24.25
C PRO A 231 11.44 -9.79 -23.72
N GLU A 232 11.07 -9.63 -22.43
CA GLU A 232 9.95 -10.26 -21.74
C GLU A 232 10.00 -11.81 -21.66
N ASP A 233 11.13 -12.42 -22.02
CA ASP A 233 11.37 -13.87 -21.97
C ASP A 233 12.50 -14.27 -21.02
N ILE A 234 13.00 -13.32 -20.25
CA ILE A 234 14.01 -13.52 -19.21
C ILE A 234 13.30 -13.59 -17.85
N ASN A 235 13.68 -14.58 -17.01
CA ASN A 235 13.22 -14.60 -15.62
C ASN A 235 13.64 -13.31 -14.92
N VAL A 236 12.69 -12.64 -14.25
CA VAL A 236 12.91 -11.29 -13.70
C VAL A 236 14.03 -11.21 -12.67
N HIS A 237 14.30 -12.31 -11.95
CA HIS A 237 15.39 -12.36 -10.98
C HIS A 237 16.79 -12.35 -11.62
N ARG A 238 16.91 -12.59 -12.93
CA ARG A 238 18.17 -12.42 -13.67
C ARG A 238 18.46 -10.95 -13.98
N LEU A 239 17.44 -10.11 -13.96
CA LEU A 239 17.56 -8.66 -14.17
C LEU A 239 17.91 -7.93 -12.85
N PRO A 240 18.38 -6.67 -12.92
CA PRO A 240 18.54 -5.85 -11.72
C PRO A 240 17.25 -5.74 -10.90
N PRO A 241 17.35 -5.68 -9.55
CA PRO A 241 18.59 -5.63 -8.77
C PRO A 241 19.17 -6.99 -8.43
N ASP A 242 18.45 -8.10 -8.65
CA ASP A 242 18.82 -9.41 -8.12
C ASP A 242 20.03 -9.99 -8.84
N LEU A 243 20.11 -9.86 -10.16
CA LEU A 243 21.18 -10.37 -10.99
C LEU A 243 21.51 -11.84 -10.69
N SER A 244 20.46 -12.65 -10.48
CA SER A 244 20.64 -14.09 -10.28
C SER A 244 21.17 -14.75 -11.58
N GLY A 245 22.01 -15.76 -11.44
CA GLY A 245 22.57 -16.46 -12.58
C GLY A 245 24.07 -16.19 -12.79
N PRO A 246 24.65 -16.63 -13.92
CA PRO A 246 26.08 -16.56 -14.18
C PRO A 246 26.61 -15.12 -14.22
N GLU A 247 27.78 -14.90 -13.61
CA GLU A 247 28.40 -13.57 -13.52
C GLU A 247 28.72 -12.97 -14.89
N GLU A 248 29.10 -13.82 -15.85
CA GLU A 248 29.35 -13.42 -17.22
C GLU A 248 28.19 -12.78 -17.96
N GLU A 249 26.95 -13.04 -17.49
CA GLU A 249 25.74 -12.44 -18.04
C GLU A 249 25.35 -11.11 -17.37
N HIS A 250 25.90 -10.81 -16.19
CA HIS A 250 25.48 -9.64 -15.42
C HIS A 250 25.62 -8.31 -16.17
N ALA A 251 26.67 -8.16 -16.99
CA ALA A 251 26.87 -6.96 -17.81
C ALA A 251 25.70 -6.76 -18.79
N ARG A 252 25.27 -7.85 -19.45
CA ARG A 252 24.12 -7.84 -20.36
C ARG A 252 22.83 -7.54 -19.61
N MET A 253 22.60 -8.19 -18.46
CA MET A 253 21.37 -7.96 -17.64
C MET A 253 21.30 -6.52 -17.13
N LYS A 254 22.44 -5.96 -16.68
CA LYS A 254 22.52 -4.55 -16.27
C LYS A 254 22.23 -3.58 -17.42
N ALA A 255 22.61 -3.91 -18.64
CA ALA A 255 22.32 -3.08 -19.82
C ALA A 255 20.82 -3.06 -20.18
N ILE A 256 20.07 -4.13 -19.86
CA ILE A 256 18.62 -4.17 -20.00
C ILE A 256 17.96 -3.26 -18.95
N GLY A 257 18.44 -3.26 -17.71
CA GLY A 257 17.80 -2.58 -16.59
C GLY A 257 16.80 -3.46 -15.83
N GLU A 258 15.88 -2.84 -15.07
CA GLU A 258 14.79 -3.58 -14.45
C GLU A 258 13.79 -4.10 -15.51
N SER A 259 13.01 -5.11 -15.16
CA SER A 259 12.05 -5.73 -16.06
C SER A 259 11.01 -4.75 -16.61
N ASP A 260 10.49 -5.04 -17.78
CA ASP A 260 9.28 -4.42 -18.31
C ASP A 260 8.08 -4.69 -17.42
N ARG A 261 7.21 -3.67 -17.25
CA ARG A 261 6.06 -3.76 -16.35
C ARG A 261 4.82 -3.08 -16.93
N MET A 262 3.71 -3.81 -16.90
CA MET A 262 2.40 -3.23 -17.11
C MET A 262 1.98 -2.39 -15.91
N THR A 263 1.20 -1.35 -16.14
CA THR A 263 0.59 -0.52 -15.11
C THR A 263 -0.89 -0.35 -15.42
N LEU A 264 -1.75 -1.01 -14.64
CA LEU A 264 -3.17 -1.19 -14.92
C LEU A 264 -4.01 -0.57 -13.82
N LYS A 265 -5.00 0.23 -14.21
CA LYS A 265 -5.98 0.83 -13.33
C LYS A 265 -7.35 0.21 -13.55
N PHE A 266 -7.89 -0.41 -12.52
CA PHE A 266 -9.23 -0.95 -12.51
C PHE A 266 -10.11 -0.19 -11.53
N VAL A 267 -11.42 -0.18 -11.82
CA VAL A 267 -12.44 0.44 -10.96
C VAL A 267 -13.50 -0.56 -10.63
N LYS A 268 -13.92 -0.58 -9.36
CA LYS A 268 -15.14 -1.28 -8.94
C LYS A 268 -16.34 -0.47 -9.39
N PRO A 269 -17.25 -1.02 -10.21
CA PRO A 269 -18.47 -0.34 -10.65
C PRO A 269 -19.38 0.11 -9.50
#